data_48882003d41a0d5927c07b5289373394
#
_entry.id   48882003d41a0d5927c07b5289373394
#
_cell.length_a   1.000
_cell.length_b   1.000
_cell.length_c   1.000
_cell.angle_alpha   90.00
_cell.angle_beta   90.00
_cell.angle_gamma   90.00
#
_symmetry.space_group_name_H-M   'P 1'
#
loop_
_entity.id
_entity.type
_entity.pdbx_description
1 polymer ?
#
loop_
_entity_poly.entity_id
_entity_poly.type
_entity_poly.pdbx_seq_one_letter_code
_entity_poly.pdbx_strand_id
1 'polypeptide(L)'
;MNRDVIVALDFPAREETLAFLDLFTEEKPFVKIGMELFYGAGPEIVREIKRRGHKIFLDLKLHDIPNTVKKAMSVLSGLDVDLTNLHAGGTVAMMQAAVEGLTRPD
;
A
#
# COMPACT_ATOMS: atom_id res chain seq x y z
N MET A 1 -21.95 -5.21 -11.17
CA MET A 1 -20.98 -4.43 -10.39
C MET A 1 -20.03 -5.38 -9.67
N ASN A 2 -18.75 -5.24 -9.93
CA ASN A 2 -17.76 -6.08 -9.29
C ASN A 2 -17.43 -5.56 -7.91
N ARG A 3 -17.39 -6.46 -6.94
CA ARG A 3 -16.95 -6.14 -5.59
C ARG A 3 -15.66 -6.89 -5.34
N ASP A 4 -14.61 -6.14 -5.03
CA ASP A 4 -13.34 -6.76 -4.70
C ASP A 4 -13.31 -7.18 -3.24
N VAL A 5 -12.82 -8.38 -3.01
CA VAL A 5 -12.45 -8.83 -1.68
C VAL A 5 -10.96 -8.54 -1.50
N ILE A 6 -10.61 -7.86 -0.43
CA ILE A 6 -9.22 -7.53 -0.15
C ILE A 6 -8.73 -8.45 0.97
N VAL A 7 -7.70 -9.22 0.68
CA VAL A 7 -7.11 -10.16 1.64
C VAL A 7 -6.01 -9.45 2.41
N ALA A 8 -6.13 -9.40 3.74
CA ALA A 8 -5.12 -8.77 4.59
C ALA A 8 -3.92 -9.71 4.76
N LEU A 9 -2.75 -9.23 4.39
CA LEU A 9 -1.50 -9.97 4.56
C LEU A 9 -0.87 -9.63 5.91
N ASP A 10 -1.48 -10.11 6.98
CA ASP A 10 -1.04 -9.81 8.35
C ASP A 10 0.02 -10.79 8.80
N PHE A 11 1.12 -10.83 8.08
CA PHE A 11 2.28 -11.67 8.38
C PHE A 11 3.43 -10.80 8.85
N PRO A 12 4.27 -11.30 9.78
CA PRO A 12 5.39 -10.49 10.29
C PRO A 12 6.60 -10.46 9.35
N ALA A 13 6.66 -11.35 8.37
CA ALA A 13 7.85 -11.53 7.55
C ALA A 13 7.54 -11.80 6.09
N ARG A 14 8.53 -11.55 5.25
CA ARG A 14 8.47 -11.76 3.82
C ARG A 14 8.20 -13.22 3.45
N GLU A 15 8.90 -14.14 4.08
CA GLU A 15 8.85 -15.56 3.74
C GLU A 15 7.44 -16.14 3.91
N GLU A 16 6.80 -15.82 5.03
CA GLU A 16 5.44 -16.28 5.32
C GLU A 16 4.44 -15.71 4.33
N THR A 17 4.60 -14.43 4.00
CA THR A 17 3.75 -13.75 3.04
C THR A 17 3.83 -14.40 1.66
N LEU A 18 5.05 -14.61 1.17
CA LEU A 18 5.24 -15.17 -0.16
C LEU A 18 4.79 -16.63 -0.22
N ALA A 19 4.97 -17.39 0.86
CA ALA A 19 4.48 -18.77 0.93
C ALA A 19 2.95 -18.80 0.82
N PHE A 20 2.26 -17.87 1.49
CA PHE A 20 0.81 -17.76 1.38
C PHE A 20 0.40 -17.41 -0.05
N LEU A 21 1.06 -16.44 -0.68
CA LEU A 21 0.73 -16.02 -2.03
C LEU A 21 1.05 -17.08 -3.09
N ASP A 22 1.97 -17.99 -2.80
CA ASP A 22 2.28 -19.10 -3.70
C ASP A 22 1.09 -20.03 -3.91
N LEU A 23 0.09 -19.99 -3.03
CA LEU A 23 -1.13 -20.77 -3.18
C LEU A 23 -2.01 -20.26 -4.32
N PHE A 24 -1.79 -19.04 -4.79
CA PHE A 24 -2.60 -18.41 -5.84
C PHE A 24 -1.83 -18.41 -7.15
N THR A 25 -2.07 -19.41 -7.99
CA THR A 25 -1.34 -19.56 -9.24
C THR A 25 -2.03 -18.88 -10.43
N GLU A 26 -3.35 -18.89 -10.47
CA GLU A 26 -4.12 -18.29 -11.56
C GLU A 26 -4.81 -17.02 -11.14
N GLU A 27 -5.58 -17.07 -10.06
CA GLU A 27 -6.24 -15.90 -9.53
C GLU A 27 -5.30 -15.12 -8.63
N LYS A 28 -5.26 -13.80 -8.83
CA LYS A 28 -4.41 -12.91 -8.04
C LYS A 28 -5.29 -11.98 -7.23
N PRO A 29 -5.62 -12.35 -5.97
CA PRO A 29 -6.52 -11.51 -5.17
C PRO A 29 -5.92 -10.13 -4.89
N PHE A 30 -6.81 -9.16 -4.69
CA PHE A 30 -6.44 -7.84 -4.20
C PHE A 30 -5.96 -8.02 -2.75
N VAL A 31 -4.78 -7.52 -2.41
CA VAL A 31 -4.20 -7.73 -1.09
C VAL A 31 -3.94 -6.42 -0.38
N LYS A 32 -4.00 -6.46 0.96
CA LYS A 32 -3.65 -5.33 1.81
C LYS A 32 -2.33 -5.60 2.50
N ILE A 33 -1.40 -4.64 2.39
CA ILE A 33 -0.15 -4.65 3.12
C ILE A 33 -0.26 -3.60 4.21
N GLY A 34 -0.26 -4.04 5.45
CA GLY A 34 -0.36 -3.14 6.60
C GLY A 34 1.02 -2.79 7.16
N MET A 35 1.00 -2.08 8.28
CA MET A 35 2.23 -1.59 8.91
C MET A 35 3.17 -2.71 9.33
N GLU A 36 2.65 -3.79 9.91
CA GLU A 36 3.48 -4.89 10.38
C GLU A 36 4.34 -5.47 9.25
N LEU A 37 3.70 -5.85 8.15
CA LEU A 37 4.42 -6.44 7.04
C LEU A 37 5.34 -5.42 6.36
N PHE A 38 4.85 -4.20 6.14
CA PHE A 38 5.63 -3.17 5.45
C PHE A 38 6.89 -2.81 6.22
N TYR A 39 6.77 -2.60 7.52
CA TYR A 39 7.93 -2.24 8.34
C TYR A 39 8.85 -3.43 8.58
N GLY A 40 8.31 -4.64 8.63
CA GLY A 40 9.12 -5.84 8.81
C GLY A 40 9.89 -6.27 7.56
N ALA A 41 9.28 -6.14 6.38
CA ALA A 41 9.85 -6.63 5.14
C ALA A 41 10.38 -5.52 4.21
N GLY A 42 9.99 -4.26 4.45
CA GLY A 42 10.43 -3.11 3.66
C GLY A 42 9.69 -2.96 2.33
N PRO A 43 10.01 -1.88 1.58
CA PRO A 43 9.33 -1.61 0.31
C PRO A 43 9.48 -2.69 -0.74
N GLU A 44 10.50 -3.53 -0.64
CA GLU A 44 10.71 -4.59 -1.61
C GLU A 44 9.58 -5.61 -1.64
N ILE A 45 8.88 -5.80 -0.51
CA ILE A 45 7.72 -6.70 -0.49
C ILE A 45 6.61 -6.17 -1.39
N VAL A 46 6.42 -4.86 -1.45
CA VAL A 46 5.44 -4.23 -2.33
C VAL A 46 5.79 -4.52 -3.78
N ARG A 47 7.05 -4.36 -4.16
CA ARG A 47 7.52 -4.60 -5.53
C ARG A 47 7.36 -6.06 -5.93
N GLU A 48 7.69 -6.98 -5.03
CA GLU A 48 7.56 -8.41 -5.30
C GLU A 48 6.10 -8.82 -5.51
N ILE A 49 5.21 -8.34 -4.64
CA ILE A 49 3.79 -8.66 -4.73
C ILE A 49 3.18 -8.05 -5.99
N LYS A 50 3.58 -6.82 -6.34
CA LYS A 50 3.13 -6.18 -7.57
C LYS A 50 3.59 -6.95 -8.79
N ARG A 51 4.84 -7.43 -8.78
CA ARG A 51 5.39 -8.24 -9.87
C ARG A 51 4.61 -9.53 -10.08
N ARG A 52 4.04 -10.09 -9.01
CA ARG A 52 3.22 -11.32 -9.10
C ARG A 52 1.83 -11.06 -9.66
N GLY A 53 1.44 -9.80 -9.89
CA GLY A 53 0.18 -9.46 -10.54
C GLY A 53 -0.96 -9.07 -9.61
N HIS A 54 -0.69 -8.84 -8.33
CA HIS A 54 -1.72 -8.44 -7.37
C HIS A 54 -1.97 -6.93 -7.42
N LYS A 55 -3.22 -6.54 -7.21
CA LYS A 55 -3.53 -5.17 -6.82
C LYS A 55 -3.25 -5.03 -5.34
N ILE A 56 -2.75 -3.89 -4.92
CA ILE A 56 -2.27 -3.66 -3.56
C ILE A 56 -2.94 -2.44 -2.93
N PHE A 57 -3.50 -2.64 -1.73
CA PHE A 57 -3.88 -1.58 -0.82
C PHE A 57 -2.76 -1.45 0.22
N LEU A 58 -2.00 -0.36 0.17
CA LEU A 58 -0.93 -0.11 1.13
C LEU A 58 -1.51 0.70 2.28
N ASP A 59 -1.71 0.04 3.41
CA ASP A 59 -2.45 0.56 4.56
C ASP A 59 -1.47 1.00 5.66
N LEU A 60 -0.95 2.21 5.54
CA LEU A 60 0.01 2.77 6.50
C LEU A 60 -0.59 3.86 7.38
N LYS A 61 -1.78 4.35 7.08
CA LYS A 61 -2.50 5.34 7.87
C LYS A 61 -1.66 6.59 8.16
N LEU A 62 -1.13 7.21 7.10
CA LEU A 62 -0.23 8.35 7.23
C LEU A 62 -0.87 9.47 8.05
N HIS A 63 -0.10 10.01 8.99
CA HIS A 63 -0.56 11.06 9.89
C HIS A 63 0.65 11.89 10.32
N ASP A 64 0.84 13.01 9.67
CA ASP A 64 1.99 13.88 9.91
C ASP A 64 1.67 15.28 9.39
N ILE A 65 2.62 16.20 9.49
CA ILE A 65 2.42 17.52 8.95
C ILE A 65 2.25 17.47 7.43
N PRO A 66 1.51 18.42 6.83
CA PRO A 66 1.13 18.31 5.41
C PRO A 66 2.28 18.06 4.45
N ASN A 67 3.38 18.76 4.58
CA ASN A 67 4.51 18.60 3.67
C ASN A 67 5.15 17.22 3.75
N THR A 68 5.24 16.65 4.95
CA THR A 68 5.77 15.29 5.14
C THR A 68 4.85 14.26 4.51
N VAL A 69 3.53 14.42 4.67
CA VAL A 69 2.56 13.51 4.07
C VAL A 69 2.61 13.60 2.55
N LYS A 70 2.72 14.83 2.00
CA LYS A 70 2.86 15.02 0.56
C LYS A 70 4.06 14.27 -0.01
N LYS A 71 5.22 14.41 0.64
CA LYS A 71 6.45 13.73 0.21
C LYS A 71 6.34 12.22 0.35
N ALA A 72 5.73 11.75 1.45
CA ALA A 72 5.52 10.32 1.67
C ALA A 72 4.63 9.74 0.57
N MET A 73 3.54 10.41 0.23
CA MET A 73 2.63 9.95 -0.83
C MET A 73 3.32 9.92 -2.19
N SER A 74 4.20 10.88 -2.45
CA SER A 74 4.99 10.89 -3.69
C SER A 74 5.90 9.66 -3.77
N VAL A 75 6.54 9.29 -2.66
CA VAL A 75 7.37 8.08 -2.58
C VAL A 75 6.50 6.84 -2.81
N LEU A 76 5.34 6.76 -2.17
CA LEU A 76 4.43 5.61 -2.32
C LEU A 76 3.91 5.49 -3.74
N SER A 77 3.72 6.61 -4.44
CA SER A 77 3.32 6.59 -5.86
C SER A 77 4.34 5.84 -6.71
N GLY A 78 5.62 5.93 -6.36
CA GLY A 78 6.68 5.22 -7.07
C GLY A 78 6.64 3.71 -6.88
N LEU A 79 5.92 3.21 -5.87
CA LEU A 79 5.75 1.78 -5.65
C LEU A 79 4.59 1.20 -6.47
N ASP A 80 3.85 2.05 -7.18
CA ASP A 80 2.74 1.65 -8.05
C ASP A 80 1.64 0.86 -7.32
N VAL A 81 1.35 1.25 -6.08
CA VAL A 81 0.21 0.66 -5.34
C VAL A 81 -1.10 1.18 -5.91
N ASP A 82 -2.15 0.39 -5.78
CA ASP A 82 -3.46 0.71 -6.35
C ASP A 82 -4.30 1.56 -5.41
N LEU A 83 -4.05 1.47 -4.11
CA LEU A 83 -4.80 2.19 -3.09
C LEU A 83 -3.90 2.42 -1.89
N THR A 84 -4.01 3.59 -1.28
CA THR A 84 -3.36 3.88 -0.01
C THR A 84 -4.29 4.73 0.84
N ASN A 85 -3.94 4.98 2.09
CA ASN A 85 -4.79 5.72 3.00
C ASN A 85 -4.00 6.70 3.86
N LEU A 86 -4.74 7.49 4.64
CA LEU A 86 -4.19 8.39 5.63
C LEU A 86 -5.14 8.43 6.83
N HIS A 87 -4.70 9.05 7.92
CA HIS A 87 -5.52 9.24 9.10
C HIS A 87 -6.34 10.53 8.97
N ALA A 88 -7.66 10.43 8.94
CA ALA A 88 -8.54 11.59 8.71
C ALA A 88 -8.40 12.68 9.78
N GLY A 89 -7.92 12.35 10.98
CA GLY A 89 -7.67 13.31 12.04
C GLY A 89 -6.53 14.28 11.77
N GLY A 90 -5.82 14.15 10.67
CA GLY A 90 -4.64 14.96 10.36
C GLY A 90 -4.90 16.32 9.74
N THR A 91 -6.14 16.74 9.61
CA THR A 91 -6.59 18.03 9.08
C THR A 91 -6.81 18.02 7.56
N VAL A 92 -7.60 19.00 7.10
CA VAL A 92 -7.86 19.17 5.67
C VAL A 92 -6.57 19.49 4.91
N ALA A 93 -5.67 20.30 5.50
CA ALA A 93 -4.41 20.64 4.87
C ALA A 93 -3.56 19.40 4.60
N MET A 94 -3.52 18.45 5.55
CA MET A 94 -2.80 17.19 5.37
C MET A 94 -3.42 16.37 4.25
N MET A 95 -4.75 16.28 4.23
CA MET A 95 -5.44 15.50 3.19
C MET A 95 -5.24 16.08 1.79
N GLN A 96 -5.28 17.41 1.66
CA GLN A 96 -5.00 18.07 0.38
C GLN A 96 -3.57 17.84 -0.08
N ALA A 97 -2.61 17.94 0.85
CA ALA A 97 -1.21 17.69 0.57
C ALA A 97 -0.99 16.23 0.13
N ALA A 98 -1.70 15.29 0.75
CA ALA A 98 -1.63 13.88 0.38
C ALA A 98 -2.07 13.66 -1.07
N VAL A 99 -3.19 14.26 -1.47
CA VAL A 99 -3.68 14.15 -2.85
C VAL A 99 -2.68 14.72 -3.83
N GLU A 100 -2.08 15.87 -3.51
CA GLU A 100 -1.04 16.46 -4.36
C GLU A 100 0.16 15.52 -4.53
N GLY A 101 0.58 14.87 -3.45
CA GLY A 101 1.70 13.92 -3.49
C GLY A 101 1.42 12.70 -4.35
N LEU A 102 0.17 12.26 -4.40
CA LEU A 102 -0.24 11.11 -5.21
C LEU A 102 -0.35 11.43 -6.69
N THR A 103 -0.39 12.71 -7.06
CA THR A 103 -0.52 13.10 -8.45
C THR A 103 0.77 12.78 -9.20
N ARG A 104 0.65 12.00 -10.28
CA ARG A 104 1.78 11.65 -11.14
C ARG A 104 1.71 12.42 -12.46
N PRO A 105 2.88 12.75 -13.04
CA PRO A 105 2.90 13.48 -14.31
C PRO A 105 2.27 12.71 -15.48
N ASP A 106 2.28 11.42 -15.41
CA ASP A 106 1.74 10.54 -16.46
C ASP A 106 0.40 9.95 -16.02
#